data_1fd4f42d151d108b9bc3b5331c2b300c
#
_entry.id   1fd4f42d151d108b9bc3b5331c2b300c
#
_cell.length_a   1.000
_cell.length_b   1.000
_cell.length_c   1.000
_cell.angle_alpha   90.00
_cell.angle_beta   90.00
_cell.angle_gamma   90.00
#
_symmetry.space_group_name_H-M   'P 1'
#
loop_
_entity.id
_entity.type
_entity.pdbx_description
1 polymer ?
#
loop_
_entity_poly.entity_id
_entity_poly.type
_entity_poly.pdbx_seq_one_letter_code
_entity_poly.pdbx_strand_id
1 'polypeptide(L)'
;FRTMQIPIAYSLVLCTGVSVIFEGLSFFTPDFVMGLFTNDPETVAVGADYLRVASLSYLMIAFSLPLATAMRAVDAAVVPLIVTGSALLINTGLNYTLINGHFGAPSLGVVGAAIATSTARVVETLAIYILVLAKKTKIRLKPKYFKFKSDFAKVYLKTIAPVIGNESMWGLGISMYNIMFGHTNNVIVAANQISRNLEQITIALSIGVGSAAAVVIGRKIGEQRTKEAFAYAKKFAKASVVMGAVLGVIMLAAMPLYVDMYSVSNEAKEYSRMIIIAFGVFMPMKMYNYMNIVGVLRSGGDTAFCFWLDTCSVWLVGVVSVYLALFVFKAPFWIVAICLVLEEAVKAVVGFARFRS
;
A
#
# COMPACT_ATOMS: atom_id res chain seq x y z
N PHE A 1 -0.72 26.49 -10.78
CA PHE A 1 -1.88 25.61 -10.86
C PHE A 1 -2.22 25.11 -12.29
N ARG A 2 -2.03 25.91 -13.36
CA ARG A 2 -2.26 25.43 -14.75
C ARG A 2 -1.34 24.25 -15.11
N THR A 3 -0.10 24.26 -14.67
CA THR A 3 0.91 23.22 -14.95
C THR A 3 0.59 21.88 -14.28
N MET A 4 -0.10 21.87 -13.13
CA MET A 4 -0.47 20.63 -12.42
C MET A 4 -1.62 19.84 -13.09
N GLN A 5 -2.44 20.48 -13.91
CA GLN A 5 -3.59 19.79 -14.52
C GLN A 5 -3.17 18.74 -15.58
N ILE A 6 -2.03 18.97 -16.22
CA ILE A 6 -1.49 18.07 -17.24
C ILE A 6 -1.04 16.75 -16.60
N PRO A 7 -0.14 16.74 -15.59
CA PRO A 7 0.22 15.50 -14.88
C PRO A 7 -0.99 14.71 -14.35
N ILE A 8 -2.02 15.39 -13.84
CA ILE A 8 -3.25 14.73 -13.36
C ILE A 8 -3.95 14.00 -14.50
N ALA A 9 -4.07 14.62 -15.68
CA ALA A 9 -4.68 13.97 -16.85
C ALA A 9 -3.87 12.75 -17.31
N TYR A 10 -2.54 12.83 -17.31
CA TYR A 10 -1.67 11.71 -17.63
C TYR A 10 -1.80 10.57 -16.60
N SER A 11 -1.83 10.90 -15.29
CA SER A 11 -2.05 9.90 -14.23
C SER A 11 -3.40 9.20 -14.39
N LEU A 12 -4.46 9.95 -14.68
CA LEU A 12 -5.80 9.37 -14.89
C LEU A 12 -5.79 8.38 -16.06
N VAL A 13 -5.22 8.74 -17.20
CA VAL A 13 -5.19 7.85 -18.37
C VAL A 13 -4.32 6.62 -18.11
N LEU A 14 -3.16 6.79 -17.48
CA LEU A 14 -2.28 5.67 -17.16
C LEU A 14 -2.94 4.71 -16.16
N CYS A 15 -3.49 5.23 -15.06
CA CYS A 15 -4.17 4.43 -14.05
C CYS A 15 -5.38 3.70 -14.66
N THR A 16 -6.17 4.38 -15.52
CA THR A 16 -7.30 3.75 -16.21
C THR A 16 -6.82 2.64 -17.14
N GLY A 17 -5.77 2.86 -17.93
CA GLY A 17 -5.23 1.84 -18.84
C GLY A 17 -4.76 0.58 -18.10
N VAL A 18 -4.01 0.76 -17.00
CA VAL A 18 -3.56 -0.35 -16.16
C VAL A 18 -4.77 -1.05 -15.50
N SER A 19 -5.72 -0.26 -15.00
CA SER A 19 -6.91 -0.80 -14.32
C SER A 19 -7.77 -1.66 -15.25
N VAL A 20 -7.97 -1.23 -16.49
CA VAL A 20 -8.73 -2.00 -17.50
C VAL A 20 -8.07 -3.36 -17.77
N ILE A 21 -6.74 -3.44 -17.78
CA ILE A 21 -6.04 -4.72 -17.96
C ILE A 21 -6.30 -5.64 -16.75
N PHE A 22 -6.11 -5.14 -15.53
CA PHE A 22 -6.34 -5.94 -14.32
C PHE A 22 -7.81 -6.31 -14.13
N GLU A 23 -8.73 -5.38 -14.39
CA GLU A 23 -10.18 -5.65 -14.36
C GLU A 23 -10.55 -6.72 -15.38
N GLY A 24 -10.05 -6.60 -16.62
CA GLY A 24 -10.29 -7.59 -17.66
C GLY A 24 -9.79 -8.98 -17.28
N LEU A 25 -8.56 -9.10 -16.80
CA LEU A 25 -8.01 -10.37 -16.32
C LEU A 25 -8.84 -10.94 -15.16
N SER A 26 -9.16 -10.13 -14.16
CA SER A 26 -9.91 -10.57 -12.99
C SER A 26 -11.37 -10.90 -13.27
N PHE A 27 -12.00 -10.23 -14.26
CA PHE A 27 -13.39 -10.44 -14.61
C PHE A 27 -13.58 -11.63 -15.55
N PHE A 28 -12.72 -11.75 -16.60
CA PHE A 28 -12.88 -12.78 -17.63
C PHE A 28 -12.15 -14.08 -17.31
N THR A 29 -11.08 -14.03 -16.51
CA THR A 29 -10.28 -15.21 -16.17
C THR A 29 -10.03 -15.32 -14.65
N PRO A 30 -11.07 -15.19 -13.79
CA PRO A 30 -10.87 -15.17 -12.33
C PRO A 30 -10.36 -16.52 -11.81
N ASP A 31 -10.79 -17.63 -12.38
CA ASP A 31 -10.34 -18.97 -11.99
C ASP A 31 -8.84 -19.16 -12.24
N PHE A 32 -8.34 -18.67 -13.37
CA PHE A 32 -6.91 -18.67 -13.67
C PHE A 32 -6.13 -17.83 -12.67
N VAL A 33 -6.61 -16.61 -12.36
CA VAL A 33 -5.96 -15.72 -11.41
C VAL A 33 -5.93 -16.36 -10.01
N MET A 34 -7.05 -16.94 -9.55
CA MET A 34 -7.10 -17.60 -8.26
C MET A 34 -6.24 -18.88 -8.21
N GLY A 35 -6.18 -19.63 -9.31
CA GLY A 35 -5.34 -20.81 -9.43
C GLY A 35 -3.83 -20.54 -9.31
N LEU A 36 -3.37 -19.29 -9.49
CA LEU A 36 -1.99 -18.90 -9.20
C LEU A 36 -1.67 -18.89 -7.69
N PHE A 37 -2.69 -18.74 -6.85
CA PHE A 37 -2.52 -18.60 -5.39
C PHE A 37 -2.81 -19.89 -4.63
N THR A 38 -3.70 -20.76 -5.14
CA THR A 38 -4.08 -22.00 -4.48
C THR A 38 -4.51 -23.06 -5.48
N ASN A 39 -4.26 -24.34 -5.11
CA ASN A 39 -4.70 -25.50 -5.89
C ASN A 39 -6.01 -26.12 -5.35
N ASP A 40 -6.58 -25.55 -4.28
CA ASP A 40 -7.82 -26.03 -3.69
C ASP A 40 -9.03 -25.57 -4.54
N PRO A 41 -9.79 -26.49 -5.17
CA PRO A 41 -10.87 -26.12 -6.09
C PRO A 41 -12.00 -25.32 -5.42
N GLU A 42 -12.30 -25.58 -4.16
CA GLU A 42 -13.36 -24.90 -3.41
C GLU A 42 -12.94 -23.43 -3.15
N THR A 43 -11.72 -23.22 -2.71
CA THR A 43 -11.14 -21.88 -2.50
C THR A 43 -11.05 -21.12 -3.81
N VAL A 44 -10.66 -21.77 -4.91
CA VAL A 44 -10.61 -21.15 -6.25
C VAL A 44 -12.01 -20.68 -6.67
N ALA A 45 -13.04 -21.50 -6.53
CA ALA A 45 -14.40 -21.15 -6.94
C ALA A 45 -14.94 -19.93 -6.16
N VAL A 46 -14.85 -19.97 -4.83
CA VAL A 46 -15.30 -18.86 -3.95
C VAL A 46 -14.50 -17.59 -4.22
N GLY A 47 -13.20 -17.73 -4.40
CA GLY A 47 -12.31 -16.60 -4.71
C GLY A 47 -12.57 -15.99 -6.09
N ALA A 48 -12.91 -16.82 -7.08
CA ALA A 48 -13.26 -16.36 -8.44
C ALA A 48 -14.54 -15.53 -8.44
N ASP A 49 -15.57 -15.95 -7.71
CA ASP A 49 -16.82 -15.21 -7.56
C ASP A 49 -16.58 -13.84 -6.87
N TYR A 50 -15.77 -13.84 -5.81
CA TYR A 50 -15.36 -12.61 -5.16
C TYR A 50 -14.62 -11.70 -6.13
N LEU A 51 -13.60 -12.22 -6.82
CA LEU A 51 -12.71 -11.46 -7.69
C LEU A 51 -13.46 -10.84 -8.87
N ARG A 52 -14.43 -11.58 -9.44
CA ARG A 52 -15.26 -11.10 -10.55
C ARG A 52 -16.06 -9.85 -10.17
N VAL A 53 -16.61 -9.82 -8.95
CA VAL A 53 -17.37 -8.66 -8.44
C VAL A 53 -16.43 -7.55 -7.94
N ALA A 54 -15.36 -7.90 -7.22
CA ALA A 54 -14.43 -6.95 -6.66
C ALA A 54 -13.63 -6.20 -7.75
N SER A 55 -13.37 -6.83 -8.89
CA SER A 55 -12.63 -6.21 -10.01
C SER A 55 -13.28 -4.93 -10.52
N LEU A 56 -14.61 -4.81 -10.45
CA LEU A 56 -15.32 -3.58 -10.81
C LEU A 56 -14.87 -2.36 -10.00
N SER A 57 -14.31 -2.58 -8.80
CA SER A 57 -13.75 -1.52 -7.97
C SER A 57 -12.43 -0.95 -8.52
N TYR A 58 -11.69 -1.70 -9.35
CA TYR A 58 -10.37 -1.29 -9.83
C TYR A 58 -10.46 -0.03 -10.70
N LEU A 59 -11.44 0.01 -11.60
CA LEU A 59 -11.68 1.18 -12.45
C LEU A 59 -12.08 2.42 -11.60
N MET A 60 -12.89 2.20 -10.57
CA MET A 60 -13.28 3.27 -9.64
C MET A 60 -12.08 3.84 -8.89
N ILE A 61 -11.18 2.97 -8.43
CA ILE A 61 -9.92 3.38 -7.79
C ILE A 61 -9.05 4.18 -8.76
N ALA A 62 -8.93 3.72 -10.02
CA ALA A 62 -8.16 4.41 -11.04
C ALA A 62 -8.66 5.84 -11.31
N PHE A 63 -9.95 6.08 -11.17
CA PHE A 63 -10.54 7.40 -11.31
C PHE A 63 -10.41 8.26 -10.05
N SER A 64 -10.57 7.70 -8.85
CA SER A 64 -10.59 8.47 -7.59
C SER A 64 -9.20 8.77 -7.05
N LEU A 65 -8.28 7.79 -7.05
CA LEU A 65 -6.98 7.90 -6.39
C LEU A 65 -6.08 9.03 -6.93
N PRO A 66 -5.92 9.23 -8.26
CA PRO A 66 -5.13 10.33 -8.78
C PRO A 66 -5.68 11.70 -8.38
N LEU A 67 -7.01 11.84 -8.37
CA LEU A 67 -7.67 13.09 -7.97
C LEU A 67 -7.52 13.36 -6.48
N ALA A 68 -7.72 12.34 -5.64
CA ALA A 68 -7.52 12.44 -4.19
C ALA A 68 -6.07 12.81 -3.84
N THR A 69 -5.09 12.22 -4.54
CA THR A 69 -3.67 12.54 -4.36
C THR A 69 -3.35 13.97 -4.82
N ALA A 70 -3.89 14.39 -5.96
CA ALA A 70 -3.75 15.76 -6.43
C ALA A 70 -4.37 16.78 -5.46
N MET A 71 -5.52 16.46 -4.84
CA MET A 71 -6.14 17.33 -3.82
C MET A 71 -5.23 17.48 -2.60
N ARG A 72 -4.61 16.41 -2.13
CA ARG A 72 -3.63 16.49 -1.04
C ARG A 72 -2.45 17.40 -1.38
N ALA A 73 -1.97 17.36 -2.61
CA ALA A 73 -0.85 18.18 -3.07
C ALA A 73 -1.19 19.68 -3.22
N VAL A 74 -2.47 20.06 -3.28
CA VAL A 74 -2.91 21.47 -3.40
C VAL A 74 -3.55 22.03 -2.13
N ASP A 75 -3.14 21.53 -0.97
CA ASP A 75 -3.64 21.94 0.37
C ASP A 75 -5.17 21.73 0.55
N ALA A 76 -5.74 20.77 -0.16
CA ALA A 76 -7.15 20.38 -0.05
C ALA A 76 -7.32 18.95 0.50
N ALA A 77 -6.44 18.54 1.42
CA ALA A 77 -6.39 17.16 1.96
C ALA A 77 -7.67 16.78 2.75
N VAL A 78 -8.39 17.76 3.30
CA VAL A 78 -9.62 17.52 4.07
C VAL A 78 -10.73 16.92 3.19
N VAL A 79 -10.78 17.29 1.91
CA VAL A 79 -11.82 16.81 0.98
C VAL A 79 -11.72 15.28 0.77
N PRO A 80 -10.59 14.74 0.31
CA PRO A 80 -10.46 13.28 0.20
C PRO A 80 -10.56 12.57 1.55
N LEU A 81 -10.13 13.18 2.66
CA LEU A 81 -10.28 12.60 3.99
C LEU A 81 -11.75 12.35 4.34
N ILE A 82 -12.61 13.33 4.17
CA ILE A 82 -14.05 13.21 4.45
C ILE A 82 -14.69 12.20 3.48
N VAL A 83 -14.41 12.29 2.20
CA VAL A 83 -15.01 11.41 1.18
C VAL A 83 -14.60 9.96 1.40
N THR A 84 -13.28 9.69 1.56
CA THR A 84 -12.80 8.33 1.81
C THR A 84 -13.27 7.80 3.15
N GLY A 85 -13.31 8.64 4.20
CA GLY A 85 -13.84 8.27 5.51
C GLY A 85 -15.33 7.89 5.44
N SER A 86 -16.14 8.67 4.70
CA SER A 86 -17.55 8.34 4.47
C SER A 86 -17.73 7.04 3.69
N ALA A 87 -16.92 6.83 2.66
CA ALA A 87 -16.93 5.58 1.88
C ALA A 87 -16.56 4.35 2.74
N LEU A 88 -15.61 4.52 3.66
CA LEU A 88 -15.25 3.46 4.62
C LEU A 88 -16.42 3.11 5.55
N LEU A 89 -17.15 4.09 6.08
CA LEU A 89 -18.32 3.85 6.91
C LEU A 89 -19.44 3.13 6.12
N ILE A 90 -19.68 3.54 4.87
CA ILE A 90 -20.62 2.86 3.97
C ILE A 90 -20.16 1.41 3.72
N ASN A 91 -18.90 1.19 3.43
CA ASN A 91 -18.33 -0.15 3.23
C ASN A 91 -18.54 -1.04 4.46
N THR A 92 -18.25 -0.52 5.65
CA THR A 92 -18.43 -1.25 6.91
C THR A 92 -19.89 -1.61 7.16
N GLY A 93 -20.82 -0.67 6.94
CA GLY A 93 -22.26 -0.92 7.08
C GLY A 93 -22.78 -1.96 6.08
N LEU A 94 -22.35 -1.85 4.81
CA LEU A 94 -22.72 -2.81 3.77
C LEU A 94 -22.09 -4.20 4.02
N ASN A 95 -20.84 -4.28 4.49
CA ASN A 95 -20.22 -5.54 4.89
C ASN A 95 -21.02 -6.23 5.99
N TYR A 96 -21.38 -5.50 7.06
CA TYR A 96 -22.19 -6.04 8.15
C TYR A 96 -23.55 -6.56 7.65
N THR A 97 -24.15 -5.86 6.71
CA THR A 97 -25.47 -6.21 6.16
C THR A 97 -25.41 -7.39 5.20
N LEU A 98 -24.48 -7.37 4.22
CA LEU A 98 -24.47 -8.30 3.10
C LEU A 98 -23.70 -9.60 3.40
N ILE A 99 -22.68 -9.55 4.27
CA ILE A 99 -21.94 -10.77 4.64
C ILE A 99 -22.83 -11.68 5.49
N ASN A 100 -23.48 -11.12 6.51
CA ASN A 100 -24.20 -11.89 7.52
C ASN A 100 -25.73 -11.93 7.28
N GLY A 101 -26.26 -11.17 6.32
CA GLY A 101 -27.69 -11.15 6.03
C GLY A 101 -28.51 -10.38 7.07
N HIS A 102 -27.95 -9.32 7.68
CA HIS A 102 -28.70 -8.50 8.63
C HIS A 102 -29.71 -7.56 7.93
N PHE A 103 -30.68 -7.10 8.69
CA PHE A 103 -31.74 -6.17 8.22
C PHE A 103 -32.59 -6.71 7.05
N GLY A 104 -32.73 -8.03 6.94
CA GLY A 104 -33.51 -8.67 5.87
C GLY A 104 -32.79 -8.79 4.52
N ALA A 105 -31.52 -8.46 4.46
CA ALA A 105 -30.71 -8.69 3.28
C ALA A 105 -30.30 -10.20 3.18
N PRO A 106 -30.06 -10.73 1.96
CA PRO A 106 -29.55 -12.07 1.81
C PRO A 106 -28.12 -12.17 2.36
N SER A 107 -27.79 -13.29 3.03
CA SER A 107 -26.44 -13.61 3.45
C SER A 107 -25.63 -14.04 2.23
N LEU A 108 -24.81 -13.14 1.70
CA LEU A 108 -23.99 -13.35 0.49
C LEU A 108 -22.55 -13.74 0.81
N GLY A 109 -22.16 -13.79 2.09
CA GLY A 109 -20.82 -14.18 2.51
C GLY A 109 -19.73 -13.34 1.83
N VAL A 110 -18.77 -14.02 1.20
CA VAL A 110 -17.60 -13.39 0.55
C VAL A 110 -18.00 -12.47 -0.62
N VAL A 111 -19.02 -12.88 -1.41
CA VAL A 111 -19.54 -12.05 -2.51
C VAL A 111 -20.18 -10.77 -1.97
N GLY A 112 -20.84 -10.83 -0.81
CA GLY A 112 -21.38 -9.65 -0.12
C GLY A 112 -20.30 -8.62 0.22
N ALA A 113 -19.12 -9.08 0.64
CA ALA A 113 -17.97 -8.21 0.87
C ALA A 113 -17.46 -7.54 -0.41
N ALA A 114 -17.45 -8.26 -1.53
CA ALA A 114 -17.07 -7.71 -2.84
C ALA A 114 -18.05 -6.62 -3.30
N ILE A 115 -19.36 -6.87 -3.16
CA ILE A 115 -20.42 -5.89 -3.50
C ILE A 115 -20.28 -4.64 -2.62
N ALA A 116 -20.09 -4.80 -1.31
CA ALA A 116 -19.92 -3.69 -0.38
C ALA A 116 -18.71 -2.82 -0.76
N THR A 117 -17.59 -3.47 -1.09
CA THR A 117 -16.37 -2.76 -1.51
C THR A 117 -16.57 -2.03 -2.82
N SER A 118 -17.11 -2.68 -3.84
CA SER A 118 -17.36 -2.06 -5.15
C SER A 118 -18.33 -0.88 -5.04
N THR A 119 -19.40 -1.01 -4.26
CA THR A 119 -20.38 0.05 -4.01
C THR A 119 -19.73 1.25 -3.30
N ALA A 120 -18.94 1.02 -2.25
CA ALA A 120 -18.23 2.09 -1.55
C ALA A 120 -17.27 2.85 -2.47
N ARG A 121 -16.55 2.15 -3.36
CA ARG A 121 -15.66 2.78 -4.36
C ARG A 121 -16.40 3.58 -5.41
N VAL A 122 -17.57 3.13 -5.84
CA VAL A 122 -18.45 3.92 -6.74
C VAL A 122 -18.87 5.21 -6.05
N VAL A 123 -19.36 5.14 -4.80
CA VAL A 123 -19.77 6.32 -4.02
C VAL A 123 -18.60 7.28 -3.82
N GLU A 124 -17.43 6.80 -3.45
CA GLU A 124 -16.21 7.59 -3.28
C GLU A 124 -15.85 8.33 -4.58
N THR A 125 -15.83 7.61 -5.69
CA THR A 125 -15.49 8.17 -7.00
C THR A 125 -16.48 9.23 -7.42
N LEU A 126 -17.77 8.96 -7.33
CA LEU A 126 -18.81 9.92 -7.67
C LEU A 126 -18.71 11.19 -6.81
N ALA A 127 -18.51 11.04 -5.49
CA ALA A 127 -18.36 12.17 -4.59
C ALA A 127 -17.15 13.05 -4.96
N ILE A 128 -15.99 12.47 -5.25
CA ILE A 128 -14.79 13.20 -5.69
C ILE A 128 -15.08 13.96 -7.00
N TYR A 129 -15.68 13.28 -7.99
CA TYR A 129 -15.99 13.91 -9.28
C TYR A 129 -16.99 15.03 -9.15
N ILE A 130 -18.06 14.85 -8.39
CA ILE A 130 -19.05 15.90 -8.11
C ILE A 130 -18.37 17.15 -7.51
N LEU A 131 -17.49 16.96 -6.54
CA LEU A 131 -16.77 18.08 -5.90
C LEU A 131 -15.80 18.79 -6.87
N VAL A 132 -15.17 18.06 -7.76
CA VAL A 132 -14.29 18.62 -8.81
C VAL A 132 -15.12 19.39 -9.85
N LEU A 133 -16.21 18.81 -10.33
CA LEU A 133 -17.08 19.44 -11.35
C LEU A 133 -17.83 20.64 -10.79
N ALA A 134 -18.30 20.58 -9.55
CA ALA A 134 -18.93 21.71 -8.85
C ALA A 134 -17.93 22.84 -8.52
N LYS A 135 -16.68 22.74 -8.97
CA LYS A 135 -15.61 23.73 -8.76
C LYS A 135 -15.31 24.03 -7.29
N LYS A 136 -15.67 23.12 -6.38
CA LYS A 136 -15.37 23.23 -4.94
C LYS A 136 -13.91 22.86 -4.61
N THR A 137 -13.11 22.52 -5.63
CA THR A 137 -11.67 22.20 -5.51
C THR A 137 -10.84 23.07 -6.45
N LYS A 138 -9.52 23.07 -6.25
CA LYS A 138 -8.56 23.76 -7.15
C LYS A 138 -8.29 22.99 -8.44
N ILE A 139 -8.72 21.73 -8.52
CA ILE A 139 -8.54 20.85 -9.67
C ILE A 139 -9.60 21.16 -10.72
N ARG A 140 -9.22 21.10 -11.98
CA ARG A 140 -10.09 21.32 -13.14
C ARG A 140 -9.86 20.24 -14.17
N LEU A 141 -10.87 19.46 -14.45
CA LEU A 141 -10.85 18.49 -15.56
C LEU A 141 -11.39 19.20 -16.82
N LYS A 142 -10.51 19.54 -17.73
CA LYS A 142 -10.87 20.14 -19.03
C LYS A 142 -10.30 19.29 -20.16
N PRO A 143 -11.03 19.05 -21.26
CA PRO A 143 -10.56 18.22 -22.38
C PRO A 143 -9.22 18.65 -22.95
N LYS A 144 -8.89 19.93 -22.89
CA LYS A 144 -7.60 20.46 -23.35
C LYS A 144 -6.38 19.92 -22.61
N TYR A 145 -6.52 19.45 -21.36
CA TYR A 145 -5.43 18.88 -20.57
C TYR A 145 -5.14 17.42 -20.93
N PHE A 146 -6.06 16.77 -21.64
CA PHE A 146 -5.92 15.40 -22.18
C PHE A 146 -5.30 15.40 -23.59
N LYS A 147 -4.87 16.55 -24.10
CA LYS A 147 -4.07 16.63 -25.32
C LYS A 147 -2.62 16.27 -24.99
N PHE A 148 -2.24 15.03 -25.29
CA PHE A 148 -0.92 14.49 -24.98
C PHE A 148 0.14 15.12 -25.91
N LYS A 149 1.16 15.73 -25.30
CA LYS A 149 2.36 16.22 -26.00
C LYS A 149 3.47 15.18 -25.80
N SER A 150 4.07 14.73 -26.90
CA SER A 150 5.11 13.69 -26.90
C SER A 150 6.26 14.01 -25.94
N ASP A 151 6.75 15.24 -25.95
CA ASP A 151 7.90 15.63 -25.13
C ASP A 151 7.60 15.58 -23.64
N PHE A 152 6.43 16.08 -23.23
CA PHE A 152 5.99 16.00 -21.85
C PHE A 152 5.74 14.54 -21.42
N ALA A 153 5.14 13.73 -22.30
CA ALA A 153 4.90 12.31 -22.04
C ALA A 153 6.21 11.56 -21.77
N LYS A 154 7.25 11.79 -22.57
CA LYS A 154 8.58 11.18 -22.39
C LYS A 154 9.18 11.55 -21.03
N VAL A 155 9.17 12.82 -20.67
CA VAL A 155 9.70 13.31 -19.39
C VAL A 155 8.89 12.72 -18.23
N TYR A 156 7.57 12.75 -18.33
CA TYR A 156 6.65 12.21 -17.32
C TYR A 156 6.89 10.71 -17.10
N LEU A 157 6.87 9.91 -18.17
CA LEU A 157 7.09 8.46 -18.09
C LEU A 157 8.49 8.13 -17.57
N LYS A 158 9.55 8.84 -18.00
CA LYS A 158 10.90 8.65 -17.48
C LYS A 158 10.96 8.89 -15.97
N THR A 159 10.20 9.85 -15.45
CA THR A 159 10.18 10.18 -14.02
C THR A 159 9.39 9.16 -13.21
N ILE A 160 8.27 8.66 -13.72
CA ILE A 160 7.40 7.77 -12.94
C ILE A 160 7.73 6.29 -13.12
N ALA A 161 8.37 5.88 -14.23
CA ALA A 161 8.68 4.47 -14.50
C ALA A 161 9.49 3.80 -13.37
N PRO A 162 10.53 4.42 -12.80
CA PRO A 162 11.22 3.83 -11.66
C PRO A 162 10.32 3.68 -10.43
N VAL A 163 9.38 4.61 -10.21
CA VAL A 163 8.43 4.54 -9.09
C VAL A 163 7.44 3.40 -9.30
N ILE A 164 6.88 3.26 -10.50
CA ILE A 164 5.98 2.15 -10.85
C ILE A 164 6.73 0.81 -10.70
N GLY A 165 7.95 0.73 -11.22
CA GLY A 165 8.80 -0.45 -11.08
C GLY A 165 9.04 -0.80 -9.62
N ASN A 166 9.34 0.20 -8.79
CA ASN A 166 9.56 0.03 -7.36
C ASN A 166 8.32 -0.55 -6.64
N GLU A 167 7.15 0.06 -6.83
CA GLU A 167 5.90 -0.43 -6.22
C GLU A 167 5.53 -1.83 -6.71
N SER A 168 5.75 -2.11 -8.01
CA SER A 168 5.51 -3.44 -8.58
C SER A 168 6.45 -4.49 -7.99
N MET A 169 7.75 -4.21 -7.89
CA MET A 169 8.72 -5.13 -7.31
C MET A 169 8.47 -5.37 -5.82
N TRP A 170 8.05 -4.34 -5.09
CA TRP A 170 7.65 -4.47 -3.69
C TRP A 170 6.39 -5.35 -3.54
N GLY A 171 5.35 -5.10 -4.34
CA GLY A 171 4.14 -5.92 -4.33
C GLY A 171 4.38 -7.38 -4.71
N LEU A 172 5.22 -7.64 -5.73
CA LEU A 172 5.65 -8.98 -6.10
C LEU A 172 6.45 -9.65 -4.98
N GLY A 173 7.31 -8.93 -4.27
CA GLY A 173 8.05 -9.44 -3.12
C GLY A 173 7.13 -9.91 -2.00
N ILE A 174 6.10 -9.11 -1.64
CA ILE A 174 5.08 -9.52 -0.66
C ILE A 174 4.32 -10.75 -1.14
N SER A 175 3.96 -10.81 -2.42
CA SER A 175 3.30 -11.99 -3.00
C SER A 175 4.17 -13.24 -2.90
N MET A 176 5.50 -13.09 -3.11
CA MET A 176 6.45 -14.19 -2.97
C MET A 176 6.52 -14.72 -1.54
N TYR A 177 6.49 -13.85 -0.52
CA TYR A 177 6.38 -14.30 0.88
C TYR A 177 5.11 -15.12 1.10
N ASN A 178 3.96 -14.67 0.61
CA ASN A 178 2.70 -15.40 0.74
C ASN A 178 2.74 -16.76 0.02
N ILE A 179 3.33 -16.83 -1.17
CA ILE A 179 3.53 -18.08 -1.92
C ILE A 179 4.44 -19.04 -1.13
N MET A 180 5.57 -18.56 -0.62
CA MET A 180 6.47 -19.38 0.19
C MET A 180 5.77 -19.95 1.44
N PHE A 181 5.01 -19.13 2.15
CA PHE A 181 4.26 -19.59 3.31
C PHE A 181 3.14 -20.56 2.95
N GLY A 182 2.44 -20.32 1.84
CA GLY A 182 1.39 -21.22 1.34
C GLY A 182 1.89 -22.62 0.97
N HIS A 183 3.17 -22.75 0.60
CA HIS A 183 3.81 -24.03 0.32
C HIS A 183 4.39 -24.74 1.55
N THR A 184 4.30 -24.13 2.73
CA THR A 184 4.78 -24.74 3.97
C THR A 184 3.62 -25.36 4.77
N ASN A 185 2.81 -24.53 5.41
CA ASN A 185 1.81 -24.98 6.36
C ASN A 185 0.74 -23.88 6.55
N ASN A 186 -0.52 -24.28 6.65
CA ASN A 186 -1.65 -23.37 6.90
C ASN A 186 -1.52 -22.60 8.22
N VAL A 187 -0.82 -23.16 9.21
CA VAL A 187 -0.51 -22.51 10.49
C VAL A 187 0.33 -21.25 10.27
N ILE A 188 1.36 -21.35 9.42
CA ILE A 188 2.24 -20.22 9.09
C ILE A 188 1.50 -19.15 8.28
N VAL A 189 0.65 -19.58 7.35
CA VAL A 189 -0.21 -18.66 6.58
C VAL A 189 -1.14 -17.86 7.50
N ALA A 190 -1.81 -18.53 8.43
CA ALA A 190 -2.67 -17.87 9.41
C ALA A 190 -1.89 -16.90 10.30
N ALA A 191 -0.72 -17.32 10.80
CA ALA A 191 0.15 -16.47 11.61
C ALA A 191 0.63 -15.21 10.86
N ASN A 192 1.04 -15.37 9.61
CA ASN A 192 1.43 -14.23 8.77
C ASN A 192 0.26 -13.27 8.53
N GLN A 193 -0.93 -13.78 8.24
CA GLN A 193 -2.12 -12.95 8.00
C GLN A 193 -2.51 -12.13 9.24
N ILE A 194 -2.52 -12.76 10.42
CA ILE A 194 -2.80 -12.07 11.69
C ILE A 194 -1.80 -10.95 11.92
N SER A 195 -0.51 -11.24 11.74
CA SER A 195 0.56 -10.27 11.95
C SER A 195 0.50 -9.12 10.94
N ARG A 196 0.23 -9.42 9.66
CA ARG A 196 0.08 -8.43 8.59
C ARG A 196 -1.11 -7.49 8.82
N ASN A 197 -2.23 -7.98 9.33
CA ASN A 197 -3.38 -7.13 9.63
C ASN A 197 -3.03 -6.06 10.70
N LEU A 198 -2.26 -6.43 11.73
CA LEU A 198 -1.79 -5.47 12.73
C LEU A 198 -0.76 -4.49 12.13
N GLU A 199 0.14 -4.98 11.31
CA GLU A 199 1.14 -4.18 10.62
C GLU A 199 0.52 -3.13 9.67
N GLN A 200 -0.58 -3.44 8.99
CA GLN A 200 -1.29 -2.53 8.09
C GLN A 200 -1.67 -1.20 8.75
N ILE A 201 -2.01 -1.21 10.03
CA ILE A 201 -2.32 0.01 10.78
C ILE A 201 -1.09 0.91 10.87
N THR A 202 0.07 0.33 11.13
CA THR A 202 1.34 1.08 11.24
C THR A 202 1.86 1.55 9.88
N ILE A 203 1.63 0.76 8.82
CA ILE A 203 1.93 1.15 7.44
C ILE A 203 1.10 2.37 7.04
N ALA A 204 -0.18 2.40 7.35
CA ALA A 204 -1.04 3.53 7.02
C ALA A 204 -0.53 4.86 7.63
N LEU A 205 -0.06 4.81 8.88
CA LEU A 205 0.57 5.96 9.54
C LEU A 205 1.91 6.34 8.88
N SER A 206 2.73 5.36 8.50
CA SER A 206 3.99 5.58 7.79
C SER A 206 3.78 6.29 6.44
N ILE A 207 2.75 5.87 5.69
CA ILE A 207 2.32 6.51 4.44
C ILE A 207 1.94 7.97 4.68
N GLY A 208 1.20 8.25 5.76
CA GLY A 208 0.82 9.61 6.13
C GLY A 208 2.02 10.52 6.38
N VAL A 209 2.97 10.05 7.19
CA VAL A 209 4.20 10.80 7.51
C VAL A 209 5.08 11.00 6.27
N GLY A 210 5.29 9.95 5.47
CA GLY A 210 6.06 10.03 4.23
C GLY A 210 5.44 11.00 3.21
N SER A 211 4.12 10.96 3.07
CA SER A 211 3.39 11.89 2.18
C SER A 211 3.49 13.34 2.65
N ALA A 212 3.37 13.59 3.96
CA ALA A 212 3.55 14.92 4.53
C ALA A 212 4.97 15.44 4.31
N ALA A 213 5.97 14.59 4.54
CA ALA A 213 7.37 14.92 4.29
C ALA A 213 7.61 15.24 2.81
N ALA A 214 7.08 14.43 1.89
CA ALA A 214 7.20 14.66 0.44
C ALA A 214 6.63 16.02 0.01
N VAL A 215 5.46 16.40 0.54
CA VAL A 215 4.84 17.70 0.23
C VAL A 215 5.68 18.87 0.76
N VAL A 216 6.10 18.80 2.02
CA VAL A 216 6.87 19.90 2.65
C VAL A 216 8.24 20.04 2.01
N ILE A 217 8.97 18.93 1.86
CA ILE A 217 10.33 18.93 1.33
C ILE A 217 10.31 19.26 -0.16
N GLY A 218 9.41 18.64 -0.95
CA GLY A 218 9.27 18.91 -2.36
C GLY A 218 8.92 20.37 -2.66
N ARG A 219 8.07 21.00 -1.81
CA ARG A 219 7.78 22.43 -1.91
C ARG A 219 9.04 23.29 -1.69
N LYS A 220 9.84 22.98 -0.66
CA LYS A 220 11.08 23.71 -0.36
C LYS A 220 12.13 23.55 -1.46
N ILE A 221 12.23 22.38 -2.07
CA ILE A 221 13.08 22.14 -3.22
C ILE A 221 12.60 22.97 -4.42
N GLY A 222 11.30 22.99 -4.70
CA GLY A 222 10.69 23.78 -5.77
C GLY A 222 10.85 25.29 -5.57
N GLU A 223 10.95 25.78 -4.33
CA GLU A 223 11.28 27.16 -3.96
C GLU A 223 12.80 27.46 -4.02
N GLN A 224 13.63 26.50 -4.42
CA GLN A 224 15.11 26.54 -4.42
C GLN A 224 15.73 26.76 -3.02
N ARG A 225 14.98 26.46 -1.95
CA ARG A 225 15.43 26.57 -0.55
C ARG A 225 15.98 25.25 -0.04
N THR A 226 17.04 24.75 -0.66
CA THR A 226 17.61 23.42 -0.40
C THR A 226 18.07 23.23 1.05
N LYS A 227 18.65 24.27 1.67
CA LYS A 227 19.06 24.23 3.09
C LYS A 227 17.86 24.02 4.03
N GLU A 228 16.74 24.69 3.76
CA GLU A 228 15.50 24.49 4.53
C GLU A 228 14.93 23.10 4.28
N ALA A 229 14.91 22.63 3.02
CA ALA A 229 14.46 21.29 2.68
C ALA A 229 15.23 20.22 3.48
N PHE A 230 16.55 20.33 3.55
CA PHE A 230 17.40 19.43 4.33
C PHE A 230 17.15 19.52 5.84
N ALA A 231 16.91 20.72 6.37
CA ALA A 231 16.55 20.89 7.78
C ALA A 231 15.21 20.22 8.12
N TYR A 232 14.21 20.35 7.24
CA TYR A 232 12.93 19.63 7.39
C TYR A 232 13.11 18.12 7.26
N ALA A 233 13.90 17.64 6.28
CA ALA A 233 14.19 16.22 6.13
C ALA A 233 14.78 15.62 7.41
N LYS A 234 15.72 16.29 8.06
CA LYS A 234 16.28 15.87 9.37
C LYS A 234 15.22 15.82 10.47
N LYS A 235 14.30 16.80 10.51
CA LYS A 235 13.21 16.83 11.50
C LYS A 235 12.25 15.66 11.28
N PHE A 236 11.84 15.42 10.03
CA PHE A 236 10.99 14.28 9.68
C PHE A 236 11.68 12.94 9.96
N ALA A 237 12.99 12.82 9.70
CA ALA A 237 13.76 11.62 10.02
C ALA A 237 13.74 11.30 11.51
N LYS A 238 14.00 12.30 12.38
CA LYS A 238 13.91 12.12 13.82
C LYS A 238 12.49 11.77 14.28
N ALA A 239 11.50 12.51 13.77
CA ALA A 239 10.10 12.28 14.11
C ALA A 239 9.64 10.87 13.70
N SER A 240 10.02 10.39 12.51
CA SER A 240 9.64 9.04 12.05
C SER A 240 10.25 7.92 12.91
N VAL A 241 11.51 8.06 13.33
CA VAL A 241 12.14 7.09 14.25
C VAL A 241 11.42 7.05 15.60
N VAL A 242 11.14 8.23 16.17
CA VAL A 242 10.42 8.33 17.46
C VAL A 242 9.00 7.76 17.34
N MET A 243 8.27 8.15 16.30
CA MET A 243 6.92 7.61 16.06
C MET A 243 6.95 6.10 15.83
N GLY A 244 7.94 5.60 15.08
CA GLY A 244 8.14 4.17 14.87
C GLY A 244 8.41 3.43 16.18
N ALA A 245 9.22 4.00 17.07
CA ALA A 245 9.47 3.43 18.39
C ALA A 245 8.19 3.38 19.23
N VAL A 246 7.42 4.47 19.27
CA VAL A 246 6.13 4.52 19.99
C VAL A 246 5.15 3.50 19.43
N LEU A 247 4.99 3.43 18.11
CA LEU A 247 4.11 2.46 17.46
C LEU A 247 4.56 1.02 17.68
N GLY A 248 5.87 0.77 17.64
CA GLY A 248 6.44 -0.54 17.95
C GLY A 248 6.10 -0.97 19.39
N VAL A 249 6.26 -0.08 20.36
CA VAL A 249 5.88 -0.34 21.76
C VAL A 249 4.37 -0.59 21.90
N ILE A 250 3.54 0.22 21.27
CA ILE A 250 2.07 0.03 21.27
C ILE A 250 1.70 -1.33 20.65
N MET A 251 2.33 -1.68 19.53
CA MET A 251 2.09 -2.95 18.85
C MET A 251 2.47 -4.15 19.73
N LEU A 252 3.62 -4.08 20.41
CA LEU A 252 4.08 -5.11 21.34
C LEU A 252 3.19 -5.21 22.57
N ALA A 253 2.74 -4.09 23.13
CA ALA A 253 1.83 -4.06 24.27
C ALA A 253 0.43 -4.60 23.92
N ALA A 254 -0.08 -4.31 22.73
CA ALA A 254 -1.37 -4.79 22.25
C ALA A 254 -1.35 -6.26 21.80
N MET A 255 -0.17 -6.80 21.47
CA MET A 255 0.00 -8.14 20.88
C MET A 255 -0.72 -9.25 21.63
N PRO A 256 -0.63 -9.41 22.97
CA PRO A 256 -1.27 -10.52 23.64
C PRO A 256 -2.78 -10.52 23.45
N LEU A 257 -3.40 -9.37 23.71
CA LEU A 257 -4.85 -9.19 23.56
C LEU A 257 -5.28 -9.40 22.10
N TYR A 258 -4.53 -8.82 21.15
CA TYR A 258 -4.85 -8.89 19.73
C TYR A 258 -4.78 -10.32 19.18
N VAL A 259 -3.72 -11.06 19.49
CA VAL A 259 -3.54 -12.44 19.01
C VAL A 259 -4.59 -13.38 19.63
N ASP A 260 -4.94 -13.16 20.91
CA ASP A 260 -5.90 -14.01 21.60
C ASP A 260 -7.36 -13.82 21.13
N MET A 261 -7.67 -12.73 20.43
CA MET A 261 -8.98 -12.52 19.78
C MET A 261 -9.23 -13.48 18.59
N TYR A 262 -8.18 -14.09 18.04
CA TYR A 262 -8.33 -15.00 16.90
C TYR A 262 -8.55 -16.45 17.36
N SER A 263 -9.54 -17.10 16.75
CA SER A 263 -9.86 -18.52 16.97
C SER A 263 -8.99 -19.41 16.07
N VAL A 264 -7.69 -19.45 16.33
CA VAL A 264 -6.69 -20.25 15.61
C VAL A 264 -5.93 -21.16 16.56
N SER A 265 -5.15 -22.12 16.03
CA SER A 265 -4.33 -23.02 16.84
C SER A 265 -3.33 -22.26 17.72
N ASN A 266 -2.94 -22.84 18.85
CA ASN A 266 -1.95 -22.26 19.74
C ASN A 266 -0.60 -22.03 19.04
N GLU A 267 -0.22 -22.93 18.14
CA GLU A 267 0.99 -22.81 17.32
C GLU A 267 0.90 -21.60 16.38
N ALA A 268 -0.25 -21.35 15.72
CA ALA A 268 -0.44 -20.17 14.90
C ALA A 268 -0.35 -18.88 15.74
N LYS A 269 -0.88 -18.88 16.96
CA LYS A 269 -0.75 -17.76 17.89
C LYS A 269 0.71 -17.49 18.27
N GLU A 270 1.46 -18.54 18.55
CA GLU A 270 2.89 -18.43 18.89
C GLU A 270 3.69 -17.87 17.73
N TYR A 271 3.49 -18.39 16.52
CA TYR A 271 4.14 -17.86 15.32
C TYR A 271 3.73 -16.41 15.02
N SER A 272 2.46 -16.05 15.22
CA SER A 272 2.01 -14.66 15.11
C SER A 272 2.74 -13.74 16.08
N ARG A 273 2.92 -14.16 17.33
CA ARG A 273 3.66 -13.39 18.34
C ARG A 273 5.11 -13.16 17.91
N MET A 274 5.79 -14.19 17.38
CA MET A 274 7.17 -14.07 16.88
C MET A 274 7.29 -13.04 15.75
N ILE A 275 6.36 -13.08 14.77
CA ILE A 275 6.35 -12.10 13.66
C ILE A 275 6.05 -10.69 14.18
N ILE A 276 5.07 -10.53 15.08
CA ILE A 276 4.70 -9.23 15.63
C ILE A 276 5.86 -8.64 16.46
N ILE A 277 6.60 -9.47 17.20
CA ILE A 277 7.81 -9.02 17.91
C ILE A 277 8.85 -8.49 16.92
N ALA A 278 9.12 -9.23 15.85
CA ALA A 278 10.06 -8.79 14.82
C ALA A 278 9.59 -7.46 14.19
N PHE A 279 8.32 -7.33 13.81
CA PHE A 279 7.76 -6.10 13.25
C PHE A 279 7.86 -4.93 14.23
N GLY A 280 7.51 -5.13 15.52
CA GLY A 280 7.55 -4.09 16.53
C GLY A 280 8.95 -3.56 16.81
N VAL A 281 9.94 -4.45 16.91
CA VAL A 281 11.35 -4.09 17.12
C VAL A 281 11.91 -3.32 15.92
N PHE A 282 11.58 -3.72 14.69
CA PHE A 282 12.06 -3.08 13.46
C PHE A 282 11.20 -1.89 13.01
N MET A 283 10.10 -1.59 13.68
CA MET A 283 9.19 -0.49 13.32
C MET A 283 9.87 0.89 13.21
N PRO A 284 10.82 1.29 14.08
CA PRO A 284 11.55 2.55 13.92
C PRO A 284 12.32 2.63 12.59
N MET A 285 12.95 1.53 12.18
CA MET A 285 13.67 1.45 10.91
C MET A 285 12.72 1.50 9.73
N LYS A 286 11.62 0.76 9.79
CA LYS A 286 10.60 0.72 8.74
C LYS A 286 9.98 2.11 8.51
N MET A 287 9.62 2.80 9.57
CA MET A 287 9.06 4.14 9.49
C MET A 287 10.06 5.16 8.95
N TYR A 288 11.32 5.05 9.36
CA TYR A 288 12.42 5.85 8.81
C TYR A 288 12.61 5.59 7.31
N ASN A 289 12.64 4.32 6.89
CA ASN A 289 12.85 3.94 5.49
C ASN A 289 11.73 4.49 4.61
N TYR A 290 10.48 4.32 5.02
CA TYR A 290 9.34 4.85 4.27
C TYR A 290 9.42 6.37 4.12
N MET A 291 9.69 7.08 5.21
CA MET A 291 9.87 8.54 5.19
C MET A 291 11.06 8.95 4.32
N ASN A 292 12.19 8.26 4.42
CA ASN A 292 13.40 8.60 3.66
C ASN A 292 13.21 8.33 2.16
N ILE A 293 12.68 7.17 1.79
CA ILE A 293 12.47 6.78 0.39
C ILE A 293 11.37 7.65 -0.24
N VAL A 294 10.18 7.67 0.35
CA VAL A 294 9.02 8.36 -0.25
C VAL A 294 9.06 9.86 0.03
N GLY A 295 9.40 10.25 1.25
CA GLY A 295 9.36 11.64 1.69
C GLY A 295 10.54 12.47 1.24
N VAL A 296 11.74 11.91 1.17
CA VAL A 296 12.98 12.67 0.90
C VAL A 296 13.52 12.35 -0.50
N LEU A 297 13.95 11.11 -0.73
CA LEU A 297 14.69 10.76 -1.94
C LEU A 297 13.83 10.88 -3.20
N ARG A 298 12.60 10.37 -3.20
CA ARG A 298 11.69 10.51 -4.35
C ARG A 298 11.30 11.96 -4.60
N SER A 299 11.05 12.75 -3.55
CA SER A 299 10.74 14.17 -3.70
C SER A 299 11.94 14.99 -4.13
N GLY A 300 13.15 14.53 -3.84
CA GLY A 300 14.43 15.08 -4.34
C GLY A 300 14.74 14.69 -5.79
N GLY A 301 13.96 13.79 -6.40
CA GLY A 301 14.15 13.34 -7.79
C GLY A 301 15.01 12.08 -7.94
N ASP A 302 15.51 11.50 -6.85
CA ASP A 302 16.38 10.30 -6.87
C ASP A 302 15.57 8.98 -6.92
N THR A 303 14.63 8.93 -7.85
CA THR A 303 13.68 7.82 -7.99
C THR A 303 14.35 6.52 -8.44
N ALA A 304 15.40 6.61 -9.25
CA ALA A 304 16.14 5.44 -9.72
C ALA A 304 16.90 4.76 -8.57
N PHE A 305 17.54 5.53 -7.70
CA PHE A 305 18.19 4.98 -6.50
C PHE A 305 17.17 4.28 -5.58
N CYS A 306 16.01 4.91 -5.36
CA CYS A 306 14.92 4.32 -4.57
C CYS A 306 14.47 2.98 -5.14
N PHE A 307 14.31 2.89 -6.47
CA PHE A 307 13.96 1.65 -7.15
C PHE A 307 14.97 0.52 -6.86
N TRP A 308 16.26 0.79 -7.05
CA TRP A 308 17.28 -0.21 -6.81
C TRP A 308 17.43 -0.56 -5.33
N LEU A 309 17.39 0.43 -4.44
CA LEU A 309 17.48 0.20 -3.00
C LEU A 309 16.36 -0.73 -2.51
N ASP A 310 15.12 -0.44 -2.86
CA ASP A 310 13.98 -1.24 -2.44
C ASP A 310 13.98 -2.63 -3.09
N THR A 311 14.15 -2.68 -4.42
CA THR A 311 14.14 -3.94 -5.16
C THR A 311 15.24 -4.88 -4.68
N CYS A 312 16.48 -4.41 -4.59
CA CYS A 312 17.59 -5.25 -4.14
C CYS A 312 17.40 -5.70 -2.68
N SER A 313 16.92 -4.81 -1.80
CA SER A 313 16.69 -5.19 -0.40
C SER A 313 15.59 -6.24 -0.26
N VAL A 314 14.45 -6.07 -0.95
CA VAL A 314 13.35 -7.04 -0.90
C VAL A 314 13.77 -8.38 -1.50
N TRP A 315 14.33 -8.37 -2.71
CA TRP A 315 14.56 -9.60 -3.46
C TRP A 315 15.84 -10.33 -3.05
N LEU A 316 16.96 -9.62 -2.90
CA LEU A 316 18.26 -10.27 -2.60
C LEU A 316 18.44 -10.51 -1.09
N VAL A 317 17.82 -9.72 -0.23
CA VAL A 317 17.93 -9.91 1.22
C VAL A 317 16.67 -10.55 1.77
N GLY A 318 15.51 -9.95 1.62
CA GLY A 318 14.27 -10.42 2.22
C GLY A 318 13.83 -11.79 1.68
N VAL A 319 13.49 -11.86 0.38
CA VAL A 319 12.99 -13.10 -0.24
C VAL A 319 14.01 -14.25 -0.13
N VAL A 320 15.27 -13.97 -0.41
CA VAL A 320 16.32 -14.99 -0.34
C VAL A 320 16.51 -15.50 1.09
N SER A 321 16.59 -14.62 2.08
CA SER A 321 16.79 -15.05 3.48
C SER A 321 15.60 -15.88 4.01
N VAL A 322 14.37 -15.50 3.68
CA VAL A 322 13.16 -16.26 4.07
C VAL A 322 13.15 -17.62 3.36
N TYR A 323 13.47 -17.66 2.06
CA TYR A 323 13.55 -18.93 1.31
C TYR A 323 14.60 -19.87 1.91
N LEU A 324 15.79 -19.37 2.18
CA LEU A 324 16.87 -20.17 2.78
C LEU A 324 16.48 -20.65 4.18
N ALA A 325 15.88 -19.80 5.01
CA ALA A 325 15.45 -20.16 6.35
C ALA A 325 14.37 -21.26 6.34
N LEU A 326 13.38 -21.16 5.43
CA LEU A 326 12.25 -22.10 5.39
C LEU A 326 12.62 -23.44 4.72
N PHE A 327 13.22 -23.38 3.54
CA PHE A 327 13.34 -24.56 2.67
C PHE A 327 14.72 -25.22 2.70
N VAL A 328 15.79 -24.46 2.88
CA VAL A 328 17.16 -24.99 2.88
C VAL A 328 17.59 -25.38 4.29
N PHE A 329 17.57 -24.43 5.21
CA PHE A 329 18.05 -24.66 6.58
C PHE A 329 16.97 -25.21 7.52
N LYS A 330 15.70 -25.17 7.13
CA LYS A 330 14.56 -25.55 7.97
C LYS A 330 14.69 -24.95 9.38
N ALA A 331 15.01 -23.67 9.42
CA ALA A 331 15.36 -22.96 10.64
C ALA A 331 14.14 -22.84 11.58
N PRO A 332 14.37 -22.72 12.89
CA PRO A 332 13.28 -22.39 13.83
C PRO A 332 12.54 -21.13 13.40
N PHE A 333 11.23 -21.09 13.62
CA PHE A 333 10.36 -20.06 13.04
C PHE A 333 10.72 -18.62 13.47
N TRP A 334 11.32 -18.43 14.65
CA TRP A 334 11.79 -17.12 15.09
C TRP A 334 12.89 -16.54 14.16
N ILE A 335 13.73 -17.40 13.53
CA ILE A 335 14.70 -16.96 12.52
C ILE A 335 13.97 -16.48 11.26
N VAL A 336 12.92 -17.21 10.84
CA VAL A 336 12.10 -16.80 9.70
C VAL A 336 11.45 -15.43 9.96
N ALA A 337 10.95 -15.21 11.18
CA ALA A 337 10.36 -13.93 11.58
C ALA A 337 11.38 -12.77 11.52
N ILE A 338 12.64 -13.01 11.88
CA ILE A 338 13.72 -12.01 11.73
C ILE A 338 14.03 -11.79 10.24
N CYS A 339 14.10 -12.83 9.44
CA CYS A 339 14.37 -12.72 7.99
C CYS A 339 13.32 -11.84 7.28
N LEU A 340 12.04 -11.87 7.72
CA LEU A 340 10.97 -11.03 7.16
C LEU A 340 11.23 -9.52 7.29
N VAL A 341 12.04 -9.11 8.24
CA VAL A 341 12.31 -7.69 8.53
C VAL A 341 13.76 -7.29 8.26
N LEU A 342 14.62 -8.24 7.89
CA LEU A 342 16.05 -8.01 7.68
C LEU A 342 16.31 -6.99 6.56
N GLU A 343 15.46 -6.97 5.53
CA GLU A 343 15.52 -6.00 4.45
C GLU A 343 15.44 -4.55 4.93
N GLU A 344 14.69 -4.31 6.03
CA GLU A 344 14.52 -2.96 6.58
C GLU A 344 15.83 -2.43 7.20
N ALA A 345 16.65 -3.32 7.78
CA ALA A 345 17.97 -2.93 8.28
C ALA A 345 18.91 -2.51 7.13
N VAL A 346 18.91 -3.27 6.03
CA VAL A 346 19.72 -2.94 4.85
C VAL A 346 19.27 -1.62 4.23
N LYS A 347 17.96 -1.43 4.04
CA LYS A 347 17.37 -0.17 3.56
C LYS A 347 17.77 1.01 4.44
N ALA A 348 17.72 0.85 5.78
CA ALA A 348 18.07 1.91 6.71
C ALA A 348 19.55 2.32 6.58
N VAL A 349 20.47 1.36 6.52
CA VAL A 349 21.91 1.65 6.41
C VAL A 349 22.24 2.33 5.08
N VAL A 350 21.82 1.73 3.97
CA VAL A 350 22.12 2.24 2.62
C VAL A 350 21.39 3.56 2.35
N GLY A 351 20.12 3.64 2.76
CA GLY A 351 19.32 4.87 2.63
C GLY A 351 19.85 6.01 3.48
N PHE A 352 20.39 5.73 4.68
CA PHE A 352 21.03 6.75 5.52
C PHE A 352 22.35 7.25 4.94
N ALA A 353 23.16 6.37 4.36
CA ALA A 353 24.37 6.77 3.66
C ALA A 353 24.04 7.74 2.49
N ARG A 354 23.00 7.40 1.70
CA ARG A 354 22.55 8.27 0.59
C ARG A 354 21.95 9.60 1.07
N PHE A 355 21.26 9.59 2.20
CA PHE A 355 20.69 10.81 2.79
C PHE A 355 21.77 11.83 3.21
N ARG A 356 22.99 11.35 3.54
CA ARG A 356 24.13 12.21 3.93
C ARG A 356 24.95 12.73 2.74
N SER A 357 24.92 12.04 1.62
CA SER A 357 25.61 12.44 0.37
C SER A 357 24.81 13.49 -0.40
#